data_a1e2a575dc09fa9f0be7218f646fdae8
#
_entry.id   a1e2a575dc09fa9f0be7218f646fdae8
#
_cell.length_a   1.000
_cell.length_b   1.000
_cell.length_c   1.000
_cell.angle_alpha   90.00
_cell.angle_beta   90.00
_cell.angle_gamma   90.00
#
_symmetry.space_group_name_H-M   'P 1'
#
loop_
_entity.id
_entity.type
_entity.pdbx_description
1 polymer ?
#
loop_
_entity_poly.entity_id
_entity_poly.type
_entity_poly.pdbx_seq_one_letter_code
_entity_poly.pdbx_strand_id
1 'polypeptide(L)'
;PNDTTNEARALLLLQDNGLIKLKDGVGLEATVNDIAENPKGIEITELEAAQVPHAVADAAFVVLNGNYALEANYTVSKDALAYEKSDSEAAKTYVNVIAVKEGNEDSEKIKALVDVLKSDEIKQFIEEKYQGAVIAYDGE
;
A
#
# COMPACT_ATOMS: atom_id res chain seq x y z
N PRO A 1 8.66 4.32 -4.42
CA PRO A 1 7.95 4.71 -5.65
C PRO A 1 7.94 6.23 -5.83
N ASN A 2 7.95 6.71 -7.09
CA ASN A 2 7.96 8.13 -7.44
C ASN A 2 6.59 8.67 -7.92
N ASP A 3 5.56 7.87 -7.87
CA ASP A 3 4.21 8.33 -8.11
C ASP A 3 3.61 8.90 -6.83
N THR A 4 2.87 10.00 -6.95
CA THR A 4 2.39 10.83 -5.83
C THR A 4 1.72 10.01 -4.71
N THR A 5 0.86 9.06 -5.06
CA THR A 5 0.12 8.27 -4.08
C THR A 5 1.03 7.30 -3.31
N ASN A 6 1.86 6.56 -4.01
CA ASN A 6 2.72 5.55 -3.39
C ASN A 6 3.96 6.16 -2.74
N GLU A 7 4.46 7.31 -3.23
CA GLU A 7 5.50 8.08 -2.56
C GLU A 7 5.06 8.50 -1.16
N ALA A 8 3.90 9.16 -1.04
CA ALA A 8 3.37 9.60 0.25
C ALA A 8 3.18 8.42 1.22
N ARG A 9 2.63 7.29 0.75
CA ARG A 9 2.48 6.08 1.57
C ARG A 9 3.83 5.52 2.04
N ALA A 10 4.83 5.51 1.16
CA ALA A 10 6.18 5.08 1.52
C ALA A 10 6.80 5.98 2.60
N LEU A 11 6.66 7.29 2.47
CA LEU A 11 7.16 8.26 3.45
C LEU A 11 6.44 8.16 4.79
N LEU A 12 5.11 7.94 4.78
CA LEU A 12 4.34 7.70 6.00
C LEU A 12 4.79 6.41 6.70
N LEU A 13 5.04 5.33 5.95
CA LEU A 13 5.58 4.09 6.53
C LEU A 13 6.95 4.29 7.17
N LEU A 14 7.83 5.09 6.57
CA LEU A 14 9.12 5.45 7.16
C LEU A 14 8.93 6.28 8.45
N GLN A 15 7.99 7.21 8.46
CA GLN A 15 7.64 8.00 9.64
C GLN A 15 7.08 7.14 10.77
N ASP A 16 6.15 6.24 10.47
CA ASP A 16 5.55 5.33 11.45
C ASP A 16 6.59 4.43 12.14
N ASN A 17 7.68 4.14 11.42
CA ASN A 17 8.82 3.38 11.95
C ASN A 17 9.93 4.27 12.55
N GLY A 18 9.69 5.58 12.73
CA GLY A 18 10.60 6.50 13.38
C GLY A 18 11.89 6.78 12.62
N LEU A 19 11.90 6.59 11.31
CA LEU A 19 13.06 6.80 10.46
C LEU A 19 13.19 8.25 9.98
N ILE A 20 12.05 8.90 9.70
CA ILE A 20 11.94 10.30 9.32
C ILE A 20 10.77 10.94 10.06
N LYS A 21 10.65 12.26 9.97
CA LYS A 21 9.44 12.98 10.36
C LYS A 21 9.02 13.91 9.23
N LEU A 22 7.77 13.84 8.85
CA LEU A 22 7.17 14.72 7.85
C LEU A 22 6.67 16.02 8.51
N LYS A 23 6.51 17.07 7.70
CA LYS A 23 5.84 18.29 8.13
C LYS A 23 4.40 18.01 8.54
N ASP A 24 3.90 18.77 9.51
CA ASP A 24 2.52 18.62 9.97
C ASP A 24 1.54 18.91 8.84
N GLY A 25 0.52 18.08 8.71
CA GLY A 25 -0.61 18.28 7.81
C GLY A 25 -0.39 17.89 6.34
N VAL A 26 0.77 17.35 5.96
CA VAL A 26 1.01 16.91 4.57
C VAL A 26 0.26 15.62 4.20
N GLY A 27 0.06 14.72 5.17
CA GLY A 27 -0.75 13.51 5.00
C GLY A 27 -0.40 12.71 3.75
N LEU A 28 -1.43 12.33 3.01
CA LEU A 28 -1.35 11.48 1.81
C LEU A 28 -0.84 12.21 0.54
N GLU A 29 -0.41 13.46 0.66
CA GLU A 29 0.20 14.24 -0.43
C GLU A 29 1.70 14.51 -0.16
N ALA A 30 2.29 13.86 0.85
CA ALA A 30 3.67 14.03 1.23
C ALA A 30 4.64 13.66 0.10
N THR A 31 5.67 14.47 -0.06
CA THR A 31 6.80 14.25 -0.96
C THR A 31 8.11 14.26 -0.18
N VAL A 32 9.22 13.87 -0.78
CA VAL A 32 10.56 13.95 -0.13
C VAL A 32 10.90 15.36 0.34
N ASN A 33 10.32 16.41 -0.28
CA ASN A 33 10.50 17.81 0.13
C ASN A 33 9.78 18.15 1.44
N ASP A 34 8.91 17.27 1.92
CA ASP A 34 8.14 17.46 3.14
C ASP A 34 8.75 16.76 4.35
N ILE A 35 9.93 16.22 4.21
CA ILE A 35 10.69 15.67 5.33
C ILE A 35 11.19 16.84 6.19
N ALA A 36 10.65 16.92 7.42
CA ALA A 36 11.03 17.94 8.40
C ALA A 36 12.27 17.52 9.20
N GLU A 37 12.37 16.22 9.53
CA GLU A 37 13.49 15.68 10.27
C GLU A 37 13.96 14.35 9.66
N ASN A 38 15.26 14.19 9.53
CA ASN A 38 15.91 12.96 9.08
C ASN A 38 17.11 12.65 9.99
N PRO A 39 16.85 12.20 11.23
CA PRO A 39 17.90 12.08 12.26
C PRO A 39 18.95 11.01 11.93
N LYS A 40 18.63 10.08 11.02
CA LYS A 40 19.55 9.01 10.60
C LYS A 40 20.30 9.35 9.31
N GLY A 41 20.00 10.49 8.69
CA GLY A 41 20.62 10.89 7.42
C GLY A 41 20.31 9.91 6.28
N ILE A 42 19.09 9.41 6.21
CA ILE A 42 18.67 8.46 5.16
C ILE A 42 18.66 9.19 3.83
N GLU A 43 19.37 8.68 2.85
CA GLU A 43 19.28 9.11 1.47
C GLU A 43 18.13 8.38 0.78
N ILE A 44 17.19 9.14 0.22
CA ILE A 44 16.01 8.60 -0.43
C ILE A 44 16.19 8.75 -1.94
N THR A 45 16.11 7.63 -2.64
CA THR A 45 16.09 7.58 -4.10
C THR A 45 14.71 7.16 -4.55
N GLU A 46 14.08 7.99 -5.37
CA GLU A 46 12.77 7.73 -5.95
C GLU A 46 12.91 7.01 -7.28
N LEU A 47 12.14 5.94 -7.45
CA LEU A 47 12.12 5.13 -8.66
C LEU A 47 10.68 4.86 -9.08
N GLU A 48 10.49 4.57 -10.36
CA GLU A 48 9.24 4.00 -10.85
C GLU A 48 8.89 2.72 -10.07
N ALA A 49 7.63 2.57 -9.62
CA ALA A 49 7.22 1.50 -8.70
C ALA A 49 7.63 0.09 -9.17
N ALA A 50 7.52 -0.17 -10.47
CA ALA A 50 7.94 -1.44 -11.07
C ALA A 50 9.47 -1.66 -11.06
N GLN A 51 10.27 -0.61 -10.87
CA GLN A 51 11.74 -0.71 -10.83
C GLN A 51 12.28 -0.88 -9.40
N VAL A 52 11.49 -0.53 -8.38
CA VAL A 52 11.93 -0.62 -6.98
C VAL A 52 12.44 -2.02 -6.58
N PRO A 53 11.81 -3.15 -7.00
CA PRO A 53 12.31 -4.48 -6.67
C PRO A 53 13.73 -4.76 -7.17
N HIS A 54 14.15 -4.12 -8.25
CA HIS A 54 15.50 -4.30 -8.81
C HIS A 54 16.60 -3.57 -8.02
N ALA A 55 16.21 -2.58 -7.21
CA ALA A 55 17.14 -1.79 -6.39
C ALA A 55 17.45 -2.43 -5.01
N VAL A 56 16.86 -3.57 -4.67
CA VAL A 56 17.03 -4.23 -3.35
C VAL A 56 18.49 -4.51 -3.03
N ALA A 57 19.30 -4.88 -4.03
CA ALA A 57 20.73 -5.18 -3.84
C ALA A 57 21.60 -3.93 -3.63
N ASP A 58 21.11 -2.76 -4.04
CA ASP A 58 21.87 -1.50 -4.07
C ASP A 58 21.48 -0.54 -2.93
N ALA A 59 20.44 -0.90 -2.16
CA ALA A 59 19.93 -0.08 -1.07
C ALA A 59 19.94 -0.83 0.27
N ALA A 60 19.98 -0.09 1.37
CA ALA A 60 19.87 -0.68 2.71
C ALA A 60 18.50 -1.32 2.93
N PHE A 61 17.46 -0.72 2.37
CA PHE A 61 16.08 -1.24 2.28
C PHE A 61 15.33 -0.50 1.17
N VAL A 62 14.24 -1.08 0.72
CA VAL A 62 13.34 -0.49 -0.27
C VAL A 62 11.91 -0.49 0.26
N VAL A 63 11.10 0.47 -0.18
CA VAL A 63 9.65 0.47 0.06
C VAL A 63 8.94 0.20 -1.26
N LEU A 64 8.19 -0.88 -1.33
CA LEU A 64 7.52 -1.31 -2.55
C LEU A 64 6.09 -1.80 -2.28
N ASN A 65 5.26 -1.69 -3.29
CA ASN A 65 3.88 -2.17 -3.22
C ASN A 65 3.82 -3.70 -3.21
N GLY A 66 2.82 -4.24 -2.53
CA GLY A 66 2.66 -5.67 -2.33
C GLY A 66 2.61 -6.50 -3.61
N ASN A 67 1.97 -6.00 -4.68
CA ASN A 67 1.95 -6.68 -5.97
C ASN A 67 3.35 -6.83 -6.58
N TYR A 68 4.16 -5.76 -6.59
CA TYR A 68 5.55 -5.81 -7.10
C TYR A 68 6.46 -6.66 -6.19
N ALA A 69 6.20 -6.67 -4.88
CA ALA A 69 6.91 -7.57 -3.97
C ALA A 69 6.66 -9.04 -4.34
N LEU A 70 5.39 -9.43 -4.53
CA LEU A 70 5.02 -10.79 -4.91
C LEU A 70 5.58 -11.21 -6.28
N GLU A 71 5.53 -10.32 -7.27
CA GLU A 71 6.12 -10.56 -8.60
C GLU A 71 7.63 -10.80 -8.52
N ALA A 72 8.30 -10.15 -7.57
CA ALA A 72 9.73 -10.35 -7.28
C ALA A 72 10.01 -11.50 -6.29
N ASN A 73 9.00 -12.31 -5.93
CA ASN A 73 9.05 -13.42 -4.98
C ASN A 73 9.35 -13.02 -3.53
N TYR A 74 9.05 -11.78 -3.15
CA TYR A 74 9.07 -11.35 -1.75
C TYR A 74 7.68 -11.50 -1.12
N THR A 75 7.66 -11.84 0.16
CA THR A 75 6.42 -11.96 0.94
C THR A 75 6.49 -11.12 2.21
N VAL A 76 5.35 -10.59 2.66
CA VAL A 76 5.28 -9.78 3.88
C VAL A 76 5.81 -10.58 5.08
N SER A 77 5.42 -11.84 5.19
CA SER A 77 5.73 -12.69 6.35
C SER A 77 7.21 -13.08 6.49
N LYS A 78 7.99 -13.04 5.40
CA LYS A 78 9.39 -13.49 5.41
C LYS A 78 10.38 -12.36 5.19
N ASP A 79 10.02 -11.39 4.35
CA ASP A 79 10.99 -10.45 3.80
C ASP A 79 10.75 -9.01 4.26
N ALA A 80 9.53 -8.68 4.72
CA ALA A 80 9.21 -7.32 5.15
C ALA A 80 9.77 -7.02 6.55
N LEU A 81 10.48 -5.91 6.67
CA LEU A 81 10.91 -5.34 7.96
C LEU A 81 9.74 -4.60 8.64
N ALA A 82 8.88 -3.98 7.84
CA ALA A 82 7.67 -3.31 8.25
C ALA A 82 6.67 -3.29 7.09
N TYR A 83 5.41 -3.10 7.37
CA TYR A 83 4.35 -2.99 6.36
C TYR A 83 3.24 -2.06 6.83
N GLU A 84 2.52 -1.50 5.87
CA GLU A 84 1.36 -0.65 6.14
C GLU A 84 0.23 -1.46 6.76
N LYS A 85 -0.29 -0.99 7.89
CA LYS A 85 -1.38 -1.67 8.58
C LYS A 85 -2.72 -1.44 7.86
N SER A 86 -3.62 -2.42 7.92
CA SER A 86 -4.95 -2.34 7.31
C SER A 86 -5.85 -1.22 7.88
N ASP A 87 -5.57 -0.77 9.09
CA ASP A 87 -6.29 0.32 9.77
C ASP A 87 -5.63 1.69 9.57
N SER A 88 -4.56 1.79 8.79
CA SER A 88 -3.94 3.07 8.45
C SER A 88 -4.88 3.98 7.66
N GLU A 89 -4.67 5.29 7.75
CA GLU A 89 -5.42 6.28 6.95
C GLU A 89 -5.26 6.03 5.44
N ALA A 90 -4.06 5.69 5.01
CA ALA A 90 -3.77 5.39 3.62
C ALA A 90 -4.48 4.11 3.15
N ALA A 91 -4.47 3.03 3.92
CA ALA A 91 -5.17 1.80 3.58
C ALA A 91 -6.68 2.01 3.42
N LYS A 92 -7.28 2.83 4.27
CA LYS A 92 -8.71 3.19 4.20
C LYS A 92 -9.04 4.11 3.02
N THR A 93 -8.16 5.06 2.72
CA THR A 93 -8.36 6.04 1.64
C THR A 93 -8.18 5.40 0.26
N TYR A 94 -7.20 4.51 0.12
CA TYR A 94 -6.86 3.90 -1.17
C TYR A 94 -7.41 2.47 -1.34
N VAL A 95 -8.49 2.16 -0.63
CA VAL A 95 -9.18 0.89 -0.81
C VAL A 95 -9.72 0.77 -2.25
N ASN A 96 -9.59 -0.41 -2.83
CA ASN A 96 -10.16 -0.69 -4.15
C ASN A 96 -11.69 -0.77 -4.06
N VAL A 97 -12.36 -0.16 -5.02
CA VAL A 97 -13.81 -0.03 -5.03
C VAL A 97 -14.42 -0.55 -6.33
N ILE A 98 -15.69 -0.92 -6.29
CA ILE A 98 -16.50 -1.18 -7.47
C ILE A 98 -17.20 0.13 -7.83
N ALA A 99 -16.81 0.72 -8.97
CA ALA A 99 -17.48 1.91 -9.51
C ALA A 99 -18.55 1.50 -10.51
N VAL A 100 -19.73 2.10 -10.39
CA VAL A 100 -20.87 1.85 -11.28
C VAL A 100 -21.46 3.16 -11.81
N LYS A 101 -22.19 3.06 -12.91
CA LYS A 101 -22.94 4.22 -13.40
C LYS A 101 -24.04 4.58 -12.41
N GLU A 102 -24.20 5.86 -12.14
CA GLU A 102 -25.27 6.42 -11.28
C GLU A 102 -26.64 5.81 -11.60
N GLY A 103 -27.33 5.37 -10.55
CA GLY A 103 -28.63 4.70 -10.65
C GLY A 103 -28.57 3.18 -10.85
N ASN A 104 -27.37 2.59 -10.94
CA ASN A 104 -27.21 1.13 -11.07
C ASN A 104 -26.69 0.46 -9.79
N GLU A 105 -26.51 1.21 -8.71
CA GLU A 105 -25.94 0.74 -7.45
C GLU A 105 -26.70 -0.44 -6.87
N ASP A 106 -28.03 -0.39 -6.98
CA ASP A 106 -28.96 -1.39 -6.46
C ASP A 106 -29.34 -2.50 -7.43
N SER A 107 -28.71 -2.53 -8.63
CA SER A 107 -29.04 -3.56 -9.61
C SER A 107 -28.63 -4.95 -9.10
N GLU A 108 -29.41 -5.97 -9.42
CA GLU A 108 -29.17 -7.37 -9.01
C GLU A 108 -27.78 -7.86 -9.43
N LYS A 109 -27.27 -7.41 -10.59
CA LYS A 109 -25.93 -7.77 -11.07
C LYS A 109 -24.82 -7.23 -10.16
N ILE A 110 -24.98 -5.98 -9.71
CA ILE A 110 -23.97 -5.34 -8.84
C ILE A 110 -24.03 -5.94 -7.44
N LYS A 111 -25.24 -6.18 -6.91
CA LYS A 111 -25.40 -6.89 -5.63
C LYS A 111 -24.74 -8.27 -5.67
N ALA A 112 -25.01 -9.06 -6.69
CA ALA A 112 -24.39 -10.39 -6.86
C ALA A 112 -22.86 -10.31 -6.95
N LEU A 113 -22.29 -9.29 -7.66
CA LEU A 113 -20.85 -9.09 -7.74
C LEU A 113 -20.25 -8.74 -6.37
N VAL A 114 -20.91 -7.84 -5.62
CA VAL A 114 -20.46 -7.45 -4.27
C VAL A 114 -20.50 -8.67 -3.33
N ASP A 115 -21.60 -9.44 -3.34
CA ASP A 115 -21.76 -10.61 -2.50
C ASP A 115 -20.68 -11.65 -2.77
N VAL A 116 -20.35 -11.91 -4.04
CA VAL A 116 -19.27 -12.83 -4.41
C VAL A 116 -17.92 -12.31 -3.92
N LEU A 117 -17.60 -11.04 -4.18
CA LEU A 117 -16.29 -10.46 -3.78
C LEU A 117 -16.10 -10.36 -2.26
N LYS A 118 -17.19 -10.27 -1.50
CA LYS A 118 -17.18 -10.27 -0.03
C LYS A 118 -17.36 -11.66 0.60
N SER A 119 -17.50 -12.70 -0.20
CA SER A 119 -17.67 -14.06 0.29
C SER A 119 -16.44 -14.58 1.03
N ASP A 120 -16.65 -15.53 1.94
CA ASP A 120 -15.56 -16.16 2.68
C ASP A 120 -14.60 -16.93 1.75
N GLU A 121 -15.11 -17.49 0.65
CA GLU A 121 -14.29 -18.13 -0.38
C GLU A 121 -13.28 -17.16 -1.02
N ILE A 122 -13.73 -15.94 -1.35
CA ILE A 122 -12.83 -14.92 -1.94
C ILE A 122 -11.86 -14.37 -0.89
N LYS A 123 -12.29 -14.19 0.37
CA LYS A 123 -11.40 -13.80 1.46
C LYS A 123 -10.28 -14.82 1.66
N GLN A 124 -10.64 -16.10 1.71
CA GLN A 124 -9.66 -17.19 1.83
C GLN A 124 -8.72 -17.24 0.62
N PHE A 125 -9.25 -17.08 -0.60
CA PHE A 125 -8.42 -17.01 -1.81
C PHE A 125 -7.42 -15.84 -1.76
N ILE A 126 -7.85 -14.65 -1.29
CA ILE A 126 -6.97 -13.49 -1.13
C ILE A 126 -5.85 -13.81 -0.13
N GLU A 127 -6.18 -14.37 1.01
CA GLU A 127 -5.20 -14.71 2.04
C GLU A 127 -4.18 -15.74 1.55
N GLU A 128 -4.64 -16.82 0.92
CA GLU A 128 -3.79 -17.89 0.40
C GLU A 128 -2.89 -17.39 -0.75
N LYS A 129 -3.46 -16.61 -1.67
CA LYS A 129 -2.74 -16.14 -2.86
C LYS A 129 -1.75 -15.02 -2.56
N TYR A 130 -2.17 -14.06 -1.74
CA TYR A 130 -1.41 -12.82 -1.55
C TYR A 130 -0.65 -12.75 -0.22
N GLN A 131 -0.83 -13.71 0.69
CA GLN A 131 -0.04 -13.90 1.91
C GLN A 131 0.19 -12.60 2.72
N GLY A 132 -0.85 -11.79 2.84
CA GLY A 132 -0.83 -10.52 3.55
C GLY A 132 -0.45 -9.29 2.71
N ALA A 133 -0.02 -9.44 1.45
CA ALA A 133 0.26 -8.32 0.56
C ALA A 133 -1.02 -7.62 0.03
N VAL A 134 -2.15 -8.32 0.07
CA VAL A 134 -3.49 -7.80 -0.21
C VAL A 134 -4.39 -8.24 0.93
N ILE A 135 -5.21 -7.33 1.43
CA ILE A 135 -6.13 -7.58 2.54
C ILE A 135 -7.56 -7.38 2.03
N ALA A 136 -8.43 -8.34 2.34
CA ALA A 136 -9.86 -8.21 2.04
C ALA A 136 -10.45 -7.10 2.93
N TYR A 137 -11.12 -6.11 2.33
CA TYR A 137 -11.74 -5.00 3.03
C TYR A 137 -13.22 -5.28 3.29
N ASP A 138 -13.63 -5.24 4.56
CA ASP A 138 -15.01 -5.56 4.98
C ASP A 138 -15.93 -4.32 5.04
N GLY A 139 -15.40 -3.13 4.86
CA GLY A 139 -16.20 -1.91 4.78
C GLY A 139 -16.53 -1.27 6.15
N GLU A 140 -15.69 -1.51 7.17
CA GLU A 140 -15.77 -0.84 8.48
C GLU A 140 -14.82 0.35 8.59
#